data_2929187008488ccba1fdfbb9f74a0cc0
#
_entry.id   2929187008488ccba1fdfbb9f74a0cc0
#
_cell.length_a   1.000
_cell.length_b   1.000
_cell.length_c   1.000
_cell.angle_alpha   90.00
_cell.angle_beta   90.00
_cell.angle_gamma   90.00
#
_symmetry.space_group_name_H-M   'P 1'
#
loop_
_entity.id
_entity.type
_entity.pdbx_description
1 polymer ?
#
loop_
_entity_poly.entity_id
_entity_poly.type
_entity_poly.pdbx_seq_one_letter_code
_entity_poly.pdbx_strand_id
1 'polypeptide(L)'
;PLHLMPDTLYGTVWTNNTYIGGALYKHRGNHIRYGFDGNVCLLGYKLGEFQVNGHVDAGFRLGKDSMTITAKAFFRSETPDYYLQHYLSNHYRWNNDFQKTLRLRVGGEIAYPTQWVKPKLNIMFENITKHIYFNNQGTPQQLDGSIQVLAANVQVNLTTPCVNLDNHIIYQHSSSEYLPLPTLTLYHNLYYHDCWFKALDVQIGVDMRFFTKYYAPILNPALGQFCVQDIEQVGNYPVMNVYANFYVKSL
;
A
#
# COMPACT_ATOMS: atom_id res chain seq x y z
N PRO A 1 6.60 -37.52 21.72
CA PRO A 1 5.88 -38.43 20.88
C PRO A 1 5.07 -37.65 19.88
N LEU A 2 5.48 -37.72 18.60
CA LEU A 2 4.71 -37.21 17.49
C LEU A 2 3.40 -37.99 17.43
N HIS A 3 2.31 -37.39 17.88
CA HIS A 3 0.99 -37.90 17.57
C HIS A 3 0.75 -37.61 16.09
N LEU A 4 0.98 -38.61 15.25
CA LEU A 4 0.49 -38.63 13.88
C LEU A 4 -1.02 -38.44 13.93
N MET A 5 -1.53 -37.35 13.41
CA MET A 5 -2.97 -37.13 13.30
C MET A 5 -3.55 -38.09 12.24
N PRO A 6 -4.77 -38.60 12.44
CA PRO A 6 -5.37 -39.51 11.48
C PRO A 6 -5.55 -38.83 10.12
N ASP A 7 -5.32 -39.58 9.04
CA ASP A 7 -5.40 -39.15 7.62
C ASP A 7 -6.72 -38.49 7.20
N THR A 8 -7.75 -38.55 8.03
CA THR A 8 -9.07 -37.97 7.77
C THR A 8 -9.14 -36.45 7.84
N LEU A 9 -8.05 -35.77 8.21
CA LEU A 9 -7.99 -34.27 8.25
C LEU A 9 -7.40 -33.64 7.00
N TYR A 10 -6.93 -34.42 6.03
CA TYR A 10 -6.40 -33.95 4.75
C TYR A 10 -7.47 -33.96 3.66
N GLY A 11 -8.57 -33.21 3.88
CA GLY A 11 -9.57 -32.99 2.86
C GLY A 11 -9.19 -31.84 1.94
N THR A 12 -9.39 -31.99 0.63
CA THR A 12 -9.36 -30.86 -0.31
C THR A 12 -10.62 -30.05 -0.12
N VAL A 13 -10.46 -28.76 0.23
CA VAL A 13 -11.58 -27.83 0.33
C VAL A 13 -11.68 -27.03 -0.97
N TRP A 14 -12.80 -27.17 -1.66
CA TRP A 14 -13.10 -26.39 -2.84
C TRP A 14 -13.97 -25.20 -2.47
N THR A 15 -13.53 -24.01 -2.80
CA THR A 15 -14.31 -22.78 -2.60
C THR A 15 -14.63 -22.15 -3.94
N ASN A 16 -15.92 -22.02 -4.23
CA ASN A 16 -16.40 -21.29 -5.40
C ASN A 16 -17.00 -19.97 -4.96
N ASN A 17 -16.75 -18.89 -5.70
CA ASN A 17 -17.33 -17.59 -5.40
C ASN A 17 -17.87 -16.98 -6.69
N THR A 18 -19.07 -16.45 -6.64
CA THR A 18 -19.73 -15.79 -7.77
C THR A 18 -19.92 -14.31 -7.46
N TYR A 19 -19.36 -13.46 -8.30
CA TYR A 19 -19.43 -12.01 -8.15
C TYR A 19 -20.30 -11.40 -9.25
N ILE A 20 -21.05 -10.35 -8.88
CA ILE A 20 -21.62 -9.41 -9.82
C ILE A 20 -21.04 -8.03 -9.57
N GLY A 21 -20.79 -7.28 -10.63
CA GLY A 21 -20.21 -5.95 -10.49
C GLY A 21 -20.57 -5.06 -11.67
N GLY A 22 -20.33 -3.77 -11.48
CA GLY A 22 -20.54 -2.76 -12.50
C GLY A 22 -19.61 -1.58 -12.32
N ALA A 23 -19.50 -0.78 -13.38
CA ALA A 23 -18.67 0.38 -13.37
C ALA A 23 -19.26 1.51 -14.23
N LEU A 24 -19.06 2.75 -13.78
CA LEU A 24 -19.46 3.96 -14.47
C LEU A 24 -18.27 4.92 -14.52
N TYR A 25 -17.81 5.26 -15.73
CA TYR A 25 -16.67 6.16 -15.91
C TYR A 25 -17.00 7.29 -16.87
N LYS A 26 -16.56 8.50 -16.51
CA LYS A 26 -16.50 9.65 -17.40
C LYS A 26 -15.04 10.03 -17.62
N HIS A 27 -14.45 9.57 -18.71
CA HIS A 27 -13.04 9.83 -19.06
C HIS A 27 -12.85 11.14 -19.85
N ARG A 28 -13.88 11.63 -20.53
CA ARG A 28 -13.82 12.85 -21.35
C ARG A 28 -14.44 14.03 -20.64
N GLY A 29 -13.76 15.17 -20.72
CA GLY A 29 -14.19 16.44 -20.15
C GLY A 29 -12.99 17.27 -19.69
N ASN A 30 -13.05 18.58 -19.91
CA ASN A 30 -11.92 19.48 -19.60
C ASN A 30 -11.80 19.80 -18.11
N HIS A 31 -12.88 19.64 -17.34
CA HIS A 31 -12.92 20.11 -15.95
C HIS A 31 -13.16 18.99 -14.93
N ILE A 32 -14.08 18.06 -15.20
CA ILE A 32 -14.43 17.01 -14.24
C ILE A 32 -14.47 15.67 -14.94
N ARG A 33 -13.72 14.71 -14.38
CA ARG A 33 -13.74 13.28 -14.70
C ARG A 33 -14.08 12.53 -13.43
N TYR A 34 -14.77 11.41 -13.55
CA TYR A 34 -15.10 10.57 -12.42
C TYR A 34 -15.17 9.11 -12.83
N GLY A 35 -14.98 8.24 -11.84
CA GLY A 35 -15.18 6.81 -11.98
C GLY A 35 -15.74 6.23 -10.69
N PHE A 36 -16.69 5.34 -10.85
CA PHE A 36 -17.25 4.53 -9.77
C PHE A 36 -17.29 3.09 -10.26
N ASP A 37 -16.83 2.18 -9.46
CA ASP A 37 -16.96 0.75 -9.70
C ASP A 37 -17.24 0.00 -8.41
N GLY A 38 -17.87 -1.15 -8.55
CA GLY A 38 -18.14 -1.99 -7.41
C GLY A 38 -18.54 -3.39 -7.82
N ASN A 39 -18.34 -4.31 -6.90
CA ASN A 39 -18.75 -5.70 -7.01
C ASN A 39 -19.20 -6.24 -5.67
N VAL A 40 -20.00 -7.31 -5.72
CA VAL A 40 -20.47 -8.04 -4.56
C VAL A 40 -20.45 -9.54 -4.83
N CYS A 41 -20.03 -10.31 -3.86
CA CYS A 41 -20.08 -11.77 -3.91
C CYS A 41 -21.50 -12.26 -3.53
N LEU A 42 -22.15 -12.93 -4.46
CA LEU A 42 -23.53 -13.41 -4.30
C LEU A 42 -23.60 -14.86 -3.82
N LEU A 43 -22.60 -15.67 -4.12
CA LEU A 43 -22.59 -17.10 -3.76
C LEU A 43 -21.17 -17.53 -3.40
N GLY A 44 -21.08 -18.48 -2.48
CA GLY A 44 -19.84 -19.15 -2.13
C GLY A 44 -19.30 -18.77 -0.76
N TYR A 45 -18.03 -19.14 -0.51
CA TYR A 45 -17.35 -18.90 0.77
C TYR A 45 -17.32 -17.41 1.14
N LYS A 46 -17.17 -16.55 0.14
CA LYS A 46 -17.09 -15.09 0.30
C LYS A 46 -18.44 -14.37 0.19
N LEU A 47 -19.55 -15.09 0.36
CA LEU A 47 -20.90 -14.52 0.28
C LEU A 47 -21.02 -13.20 1.09
N GLY A 48 -21.51 -12.15 0.43
CA GLY A 48 -21.65 -10.81 1.02
C GLY A 48 -20.35 -10.04 1.19
N GLU A 49 -19.22 -10.50 0.62
CA GLU A 49 -18.05 -9.67 0.40
C GLU A 49 -18.39 -8.64 -0.69
N PHE A 50 -17.99 -7.39 -0.49
CA PHE A 50 -18.22 -6.35 -1.48
C PHE A 50 -17.08 -5.35 -1.52
N GLN A 51 -16.95 -4.68 -2.65
CA GLN A 51 -16.03 -3.58 -2.84
C GLN A 51 -16.71 -2.48 -3.66
N VAL A 52 -16.57 -1.23 -3.21
CA VAL A 52 -17.00 -0.05 -3.95
C VAL A 52 -15.85 0.95 -3.97
N ASN A 53 -15.48 1.41 -5.16
CA ASN A 53 -14.45 2.41 -5.37
C ASN A 53 -15.07 3.62 -6.05
N GLY A 54 -14.57 4.80 -5.72
CA GLY A 54 -14.97 6.04 -6.37
C GLY A 54 -13.81 7.02 -6.45
N HIS A 55 -13.70 7.74 -7.55
CA HIS A 55 -12.80 8.87 -7.68
C HIS A 55 -13.45 9.98 -8.50
N VAL A 56 -13.05 11.20 -8.18
CA VAL A 56 -13.42 12.42 -8.92
C VAL A 56 -12.18 13.25 -9.11
N ASP A 57 -11.86 13.58 -10.35
CA ASP A 57 -10.77 14.44 -10.73
C ASP A 57 -11.33 15.78 -11.23
N ALA A 58 -10.84 16.87 -10.66
CA ALA A 58 -11.14 18.22 -11.13
C ALA A 58 -9.86 18.88 -11.62
N GLY A 59 -9.86 19.32 -12.89
CA GLY A 59 -8.75 20.01 -13.51
C GLY A 59 -9.02 21.52 -13.58
N PHE A 60 -8.05 22.32 -13.12
CA PHE A 60 -8.09 23.78 -13.12
C PHE A 60 -6.86 24.32 -13.85
N ARG A 61 -7.06 25.37 -14.64
CA ARG A 61 -5.94 26.06 -15.24
C ARG A 61 -5.52 27.23 -14.35
N LEU A 62 -4.28 27.23 -13.90
CA LEU A 62 -3.70 28.28 -13.08
C LEU A 62 -2.53 28.91 -13.83
N GLY A 63 -2.77 30.05 -14.51
CA GLY A 63 -1.79 30.65 -15.38
C GLY A 63 -1.49 29.81 -16.62
N LYS A 64 -0.22 29.40 -16.78
CA LYS A 64 0.24 28.57 -17.90
C LYS A 64 0.13 27.07 -17.59
N ASP A 65 0.07 26.69 -16.31
CA ASP A 65 0.09 25.32 -15.84
C ASP A 65 -1.31 24.85 -15.43
N SER A 66 -1.48 23.52 -15.31
CA SER A 66 -2.73 22.89 -14.92
C SER A 66 -2.60 22.27 -13.56
N MET A 67 -3.51 22.59 -12.65
CA MET A 67 -3.65 21.95 -11.35
C MET A 67 -4.73 20.87 -11.42
N THR A 68 -4.49 19.72 -10.81
CA THR A 68 -5.47 18.66 -10.67
C THR A 68 -5.74 18.42 -9.19
N ILE A 69 -7.02 18.34 -8.82
CA ILE A 69 -7.49 17.92 -7.51
C ILE A 69 -8.24 16.61 -7.72
N THR A 70 -7.83 15.57 -7.03
CA THR A 70 -8.47 14.25 -7.08
C THR A 70 -8.99 13.90 -5.69
N ALA A 71 -10.27 13.54 -5.60
CA ALA A 71 -10.84 12.89 -4.42
C ALA A 71 -11.01 11.39 -4.71
N LYS A 72 -10.65 10.54 -3.74
CA LYS A 72 -10.75 9.08 -3.85
C LYS A 72 -11.38 8.51 -2.60
N ALA A 73 -12.24 7.53 -2.78
CA ALA A 73 -12.79 6.77 -1.66
C ALA A 73 -12.94 5.31 -2.06
N PHE A 74 -12.73 4.41 -1.12
CA PHE A 74 -13.19 3.04 -1.26
C PHE A 74 -13.85 2.54 0.03
N PHE A 75 -14.79 1.66 -0.13
CA PHE A 75 -15.40 0.90 0.95
C PHE A 75 -15.45 -0.56 0.55
N ARG A 76 -14.90 -1.43 1.41
CA ARG A 76 -14.91 -2.86 1.16
C ARG A 76 -15.17 -3.66 2.43
N SER A 77 -15.82 -4.80 2.23
CA SER A 77 -16.00 -5.86 3.21
C SER A 77 -15.25 -7.08 2.70
N GLU A 78 -14.25 -7.56 3.45
CA GLU A 78 -13.38 -8.66 3.06
C GLU A 78 -13.61 -9.85 3.97
N THR A 79 -13.96 -11.00 3.38
CA THR A 79 -14.07 -12.26 4.12
C THR A 79 -12.66 -12.78 4.41
N PRO A 80 -12.33 -13.19 5.65
CA PRO A 80 -11.05 -13.76 5.97
C PRO A 80 -10.74 -14.98 5.09
N ASP A 81 -9.50 -15.10 4.64
CA ASP A 81 -9.09 -16.26 3.87
C ASP A 81 -9.23 -17.54 4.67
N TYR A 82 -9.51 -18.65 3.97
CA TYR A 82 -9.77 -19.95 4.60
C TYR A 82 -8.64 -20.36 5.56
N TYR A 83 -7.38 -20.12 5.21
CA TYR A 83 -6.22 -20.44 6.04
C TYR A 83 -6.09 -19.60 7.32
N LEU A 84 -6.70 -18.43 7.38
CA LEU A 84 -6.79 -17.64 8.61
C LEU A 84 -7.83 -18.22 9.58
N GLN A 85 -8.85 -18.87 9.04
CA GLN A 85 -9.91 -19.55 9.80
C GLN A 85 -9.46 -20.95 10.24
N HIS A 86 -8.97 -21.75 9.31
CA HIS A 86 -8.66 -23.16 9.54
C HIS A 86 -7.26 -23.48 9.04
N TYR A 87 -6.38 -23.92 9.93
CA TYR A 87 -5.03 -24.30 9.59
C TYR A 87 -4.55 -25.46 10.43
N LEU A 88 -3.85 -26.38 9.81
CA LEU A 88 -3.22 -27.51 10.45
C LEU A 88 -1.87 -27.81 9.81
N SER A 89 -0.81 -27.74 10.61
CA SER A 89 0.54 -28.15 10.23
C SER A 89 1.23 -28.83 11.42
N ASN A 90 2.47 -29.25 11.24
CA ASN A 90 3.26 -29.87 12.31
C ASN A 90 3.54 -28.93 13.49
N HIS A 91 3.55 -27.62 13.27
CA HIS A 91 3.92 -26.62 14.27
C HIS A 91 2.77 -25.72 14.70
N TYR A 92 1.77 -25.55 13.85
CA TYR A 92 0.67 -24.62 14.07
C TYR A 92 -0.68 -25.26 13.81
N ARG A 93 -1.62 -24.95 14.68
CA ARG A 93 -3.00 -25.37 14.53
C ARG A 93 -3.92 -24.28 15.06
N TRP A 94 -4.91 -23.90 14.24
CA TRP A 94 -6.01 -23.04 14.69
C TRP A 94 -7.31 -23.37 13.96
N ASN A 95 -8.40 -23.04 14.64
CA ASN A 95 -9.76 -23.10 14.12
C ASN A 95 -10.49 -21.88 14.65
N ASN A 96 -10.57 -20.84 13.84
CA ASN A 96 -11.11 -19.53 14.18
C ASN A 96 -12.45 -19.32 13.49
N ASP A 97 -13.24 -18.39 14.02
CA ASP A 97 -14.46 -17.89 13.41
C ASP A 97 -14.37 -16.35 13.32
N PHE A 98 -13.51 -15.88 12.44
CA PHE A 98 -13.29 -14.45 12.25
C PHE A 98 -14.42 -13.81 11.44
N GLN A 99 -14.82 -12.64 11.86
CA GLN A 99 -15.78 -11.79 11.17
C GLN A 99 -15.10 -11.11 9.95
N LYS A 100 -15.92 -10.61 9.04
CA LYS A 100 -15.44 -9.82 7.90
C LYS A 100 -14.73 -8.56 8.35
N THR A 101 -13.61 -8.27 7.72
CA THR A 101 -12.89 -7.01 7.89
C THR A 101 -13.55 -5.94 7.04
N LEU A 102 -13.91 -4.82 7.66
CA LEU A 102 -14.43 -3.65 6.95
C LEU A 102 -13.35 -2.59 6.83
N ARG A 103 -13.17 -2.06 5.62
CA ARG A 103 -12.19 -1.01 5.32
C ARG A 103 -12.87 0.14 4.60
N LEU A 104 -12.80 1.32 5.21
CA LEU A 104 -13.20 2.58 4.60
C LEU A 104 -11.98 3.46 4.46
N ARG A 105 -11.66 3.86 3.24
CA ARG A 105 -10.58 4.82 2.96
C ARG A 105 -11.15 6.01 2.19
N VAL A 106 -10.78 7.21 2.63
CA VAL A 106 -11.05 8.45 1.93
C VAL A 106 -9.75 9.24 1.80
N GLY A 107 -9.57 9.91 0.70
CA GLY A 107 -8.36 10.69 0.47
C GLY A 107 -8.50 11.71 -0.62
N GLY A 108 -7.55 12.63 -0.65
CA GLY A 108 -7.46 13.65 -1.66
C GLY A 108 -6.02 13.83 -2.12
N GLU A 109 -5.88 14.21 -3.36
CA GLU A 109 -4.59 14.49 -3.98
C GLU A 109 -4.67 15.83 -4.72
N ILE A 110 -3.67 16.65 -4.52
CA ILE A 110 -3.47 17.91 -5.25
C ILE A 110 -2.15 17.79 -5.99
N ALA A 111 -2.15 17.98 -7.31
CA ALA A 111 -0.97 17.99 -8.14
C ALA A 111 -0.92 19.28 -8.96
N TYR A 112 0.23 19.94 -8.92
CA TYR A 112 0.48 21.17 -9.68
C TYR A 112 1.81 21.07 -10.43
N PRO A 113 1.87 20.28 -11.52
CA PRO A 113 3.10 20.12 -12.29
C PRO A 113 3.38 21.39 -13.09
N THR A 114 4.49 22.05 -12.77
CA THR A 114 5.07 23.13 -13.56
C THR A 114 6.21 22.58 -14.44
N GLN A 115 6.82 23.44 -15.27
CA GLN A 115 7.93 23.05 -16.14
C GLN A 115 9.10 22.42 -15.35
N TRP A 116 9.46 22.98 -14.21
CA TRP A 116 10.65 22.59 -13.44
C TRP A 116 10.31 21.85 -12.14
N VAL A 117 9.21 22.18 -11.52
CA VAL A 117 8.82 21.64 -10.21
C VAL A 117 7.48 20.93 -10.34
N LYS A 118 7.39 19.71 -9.82
CA LYS A 118 6.18 18.87 -9.87
C LYS A 118 5.73 18.55 -8.44
N PRO A 119 5.12 19.51 -7.72
CA PRO A 119 4.61 19.25 -6.39
C PRO A 119 3.33 18.42 -6.44
N LYS A 120 3.21 17.51 -5.49
CA LYS A 120 2.06 16.64 -5.30
C LYS A 120 1.87 16.40 -3.81
N LEU A 121 0.66 16.64 -3.32
CA LEU A 121 0.23 16.36 -1.96
C LEU A 121 -0.89 15.33 -2.00
N ASN A 122 -0.74 14.25 -1.26
CA ASN A 122 -1.80 13.27 -1.05
C ASN A 122 -2.05 13.11 0.45
N ILE A 123 -3.31 13.22 0.86
CA ILE A 123 -3.75 13.00 2.24
C ILE A 123 -4.79 11.88 2.21
N MET A 124 -4.67 10.94 3.14
CA MET A 124 -5.51 9.75 3.22
C MET A 124 -5.84 9.44 4.66
N PHE A 125 -7.11 9.13 4.89
CA PHE A 125 -7.62 8.55 6.14
C PHE A 125 -8.21 7.18 5.83
N GLU A 126 -7.86 6.18 6.65
CA GLU A 126 -8.42 4.83 6.55
C GLU A 126 -8.89 4.36 7.92
N ASN A 127 -10.09 3.77 7.95
CA ASN A 127 -10.63 3.06 9.10
C ASN A 127 -10.75 1.58 8.76
N ILE A 128 -10.13 0.73 9.57
CA ILE A 128 -10.11 -0.73 9.42
C ILE A 128 -10.76 -1.35 10.64
N THR A 129 -11.92 -1.96 10.47
CA THR A 129 -12.66 -2.64 11.55
C THR A 129 -12.43 -4.14 11.45
N LYS A 130 -12.25 -4.81 12.60
CA LYS A 130 -12.00 -6.25 12.67
C LYS A 130 -10.73 -6.68 11.91
N HIS A 131 -9.65 -5.91 12.09
CA HIS A 131 -8.34 -6.22 11.51
C HIS A 131 -7.82 -7.56 12.01
N ILE A 132 -7.29 -8.38 11.09
CA ILE A 132 -6.66 -9.66 11.41
C ILE A 132 -5.14 -9.48 11.33
N TYR A 133 -4.44 -9.95 12.34
CA TYR A 133 -2.99 -9.89 12.44
C TYR A 133 -2.44 -11.20 13.03
N PHE A 134 -1.18 -11.50 12.77
CA PHE A 134 -0.48 -12.59 13.44
C PHE A 134 0.23 -12.04 14.68
N ASN A 135 -0.03 -12.65 15.84
CA ASN A 135 0.62 -12.28 17.07
C ASN A 135 2.08 -12.77 17.12
N ASN A 136 2.81 -12.44 18.17
CA ASN A 136 4.21 -12.85 18.37
C ASN A 136 4.41 -14.37 18.48
N GLN A 137 3.35 -15.15 18.73
CA GLN A 137 3.36 -16.60 18.75
C GLN A 137 3.09 -17.23 17.38
N GLY A 138 2.83 -16.43 16.34
CA GLY A 138 2.51 -16.90 14.99
C GLY A 138 1.08 -17.41 14.84
N THR A 139 0.17 -17.04 15.72
CA THR A 139 -1.26 -17.36 15.58
C THR A 139 -2.05 -16.16 15.10
N PRO A 140 -3.00 -16.34 14.15
CA PRO A 140 -3.84 -15.25 13.70
C PRO A 140 -4.84 -14.85 14.77
N GLN A 141 -5.03 -13.56 14.94
CA GLN A 141 -6.00 -12.95 15.85
C GLN A 141 -6.76 -11.85 15.15
N GLN A 142 -7.98 -11.60 15.60
CA GLN A 142 -8.81 -10.51 15.10
C GLN A 142 -9.01 -9.46 16.19
N LEU A 143 -8.77 -8.21 15.85
CA LEU A 143 -8.96 -7.08 16.75
C LEU A 143 -10.44 -6.81 16.98
N ASP A 144 -10.81 -6.66 18.24
CA ASP A 144 -12.15 -6.25 18.65
C ASP A 144 -12.28 -4.72 18.63
N GLY A 145 -12.40 -4.15 17.43
CA GLY A 145 -12.46 -2.71 17.28
C GLY A 145 -12.02 -2.24 15.91
N SER A 146 -11.61 -0.98 15.82
CA SER A 146 -11.14 -0.38 14.58
C SER A 146 -9.77 0.26 14.74
N ILE A 147 -8.98 0.18 13.68
CA ILE A 147 -7.71 0.88 13.53
C ILE A 147 -7.94 2.07 12.61
N GLN A 148 -7.47 3.22 13.03
CA GLN A 148 -7.49 4.44 12.23
C GLN A 148 -6.06 4.75 11.75
N VAL A 149 -5.93 4.96 10.45
CA VAL A 149 -4.66 5.33 9.83
C VAL A 149 -4.83 6.68 9.14
N LEU A 150 -3.97 7.63 9.50
CA LEU A 150 -3.82 8.88 8.78
C LEU A 150 -2.48 8.86 8.06
N ALA A 151 -2.48 9.21 6.77
CA ALA A 151 -1.25 9.35 6.00
C ALA A 151 -1.27 10.61 5.15
N ALA A 152 -0.13 11.30 5.11
CA ALA A 152 0.12 12.43 4.23
C ALA A 152 1.42 12.17 3.46
N ASN A 153 1.36 12.26 2.14
CA ASN A 153 2.50 12.07 1.25
C ASN A 153 2.72 13.35 0.45
N VAL A 154 3.89 13.94 0.61
CA VAL A 154 4.36 15.11 -0.13
C VAL A 154 5.45 14.65 -1.10
N GLN A 155 5.24 14.91 -2.38
CA GLN A 155 6.24 14.71 -3.43
C GLN A 155 6.58 16.06 -4.03
N VAL A 156 7.87 16.34 -4.15
CA VAL A 156 8.36 17.55 -4.82
C VAL A 156 9.53 17.17 -5.69
N ASN A 157 9.28 16.97 -6.97
CA ASN A 157 10.32 16.63 -7.92
C ASN A 157 10.76 17.89 -8.66
N LEU A 158 12.06 18.16 -8.65
CA LEU A 158 12.71 19.18 -9.45
C LEU A 158 13.33 18.51 -10.68
N THR A 159 12.94 18.96 -11.86
CA THR A 159 13.46 18.44 -13.13
C THR A 159 14.12 19.59 -13.90
N THR A 160 15.44 19.60 -13.97
CA THR A 160 16.21 20.55 -14.80
C THR A 160 16.91 19.80 -15.95
N PRO A 161 17.52 20.49 -16.90
CA PRO A 161 18.18 19.82 -18.02
C PRO A 161 19.28 18.83 -17.60
N CYS A 162 20.01 19.09 -16.50
CA CYS A 162 21.15 18.28 -16.10
C CYS A 162 21.03 17.73 -14.68
N VAL A 163 20.44 18.47 -13.75
CA VAL A 163 20.36 18.07 -12.32
C VAL A 163 18.92 17.90 -11.93
N ASN A 164 18.57 16.74 -11.37
CA ASN A 164 17.22 16.40 -10.97
C ASN A 164 17.21 15.97 -9.49
N LEU A 165 16.11 16.26 -8.83
CA LEU A 165 15.91 15.92 -7.43
C LEU A 165 14.51 15.38 -7.25
N ASP A 166 14.40 14.12 -6.80
CA ASP A 166 13.13 13.51 -6.41
C ASP A 166 13.04 13.45 -4.88
N ASN A 167 11.97 14.02 -4.34
CA ASN A 167 11.71 14.03 -2.91
C ASN A 167 10.35 13.42 -2.63
N HIS A 168 10.31 12.44 -1.71
CA HIS A 168 9.09 11.88 -1.16
C HIS A 168 9.18 11.94 0.37
N ILE A 169 8.19 12.57 0.96
CA ILE A 169 8.05 12.69 2.42
C ILE A 169 6.71 12.09 2.78
N ILE A 170 6.70 11.03 3.57
CA ILE A 170 5.50 10.35 4.01
C ILE A 170 5.42 10.48 5.53
N TYR A 171 4.38 11.13 6.00
CA TYR A 171 3.97 11.11 7.39
C TYR A 171 2.77 10.18 7.54
N GLN A 172 2.81 9.27 8.52
CA GLN A 172 1.72 8.35 8.76
C GLN A 172 1.58 8.06 10.26
N HIS A 173 0.36 7.84 10.68
CA HIS A 173 0.03 7.49 12.04
C HIS A 173 -1.03 6.40 12.08
N SER A 174 -0.76 5.34 12.83
CA SER A 174 -1.71 4.27 13.14
C SER A 174 -2.17 4.40 14.58
N SER A 175 -3.47 4.25 14.83
CA SER A 175 -4.02 4.26 16.19
C SER A 175 -3.78 2.97 16.96
N SER A 176 -3.13 1.96 16.36
CA SER A 176 -2.94 0.63 16.95
C SER A 176 -1.55 0.09 16.68
N GLU A 177 -0.97 -0.56 17.69
CA GLU A 177 0.28 -1.31 17.61
C GLU A 177 0.19 -2.58 16.75
N TYR A 178 -1.01 -3.10 16.50
CA TYR A 178 -1.23 -4.27 15.64
C TYR A 178 -1.12 -3.96 14.13
N LEU A 179 -1.00 -2.69 13.79
CA LEU A 179 -0.61 -2.21 12.46
C LEU A 179 0.55 -1.20 12.62
N PRO A 180 1.76 -1.68 12.95
CA PRO A 180 2.89 -0.81 13.22
C PRO A 180 3.40 -0.15 11.94
N LEU A 181 3.50 1.18 11.97
CA LEU A 181 3.96 2.00 10.84
C LEU A 181 5.04 2.98 11.32
N PRO A 182 6.11 3.23 10.54
CA PRO A 182 7.01 4.32 10.84
C PRO A 182 6.29 5.67 10.68
N THR A 183 6.40 6.56 11.65
CA THR A 183 5.71 7.85 11.63
C THR A 183 6.15 8.74 10.48
N LEU A 184 7.44 8.71 10.16
CA LEU A 184 8.02 9.50 9.07
C LEU A 184 8.90 8.61 8.20
N THR A 185 8.70 8.70 6.89
CA THR A 185 9.55 8.07 5.88
C THR A 185 9.99 9.12 4.88
N LEU A 186 11.30 9.18 4.60
CA LEU A 186 11.91 10.09 3.65
C LEU A 186 12.57 9.30 2.54
N TYR A 187 12.41 9.75 1.33
CA TYR A 187 13.17 9.32 0.18
C TYR A 187 13.63 10.55 -0.60
N HIS A 188 14.94 10.63 -0.83
CA HIS A 188 15.57 11.68 -1.62
C HIS A 188 16.47 11.04 -2.64
N ASN A 189 16.40 11.51 -3.89
CA ASN A 189 17.26 11.05 -4.97
C ASN A 189 17.74 12.27 -5.74
N LEU A 190 19.00 12.59 -5.59
CA LEU A 190 19.69 13.67 -6.34
C LEU A 190 20.55 13.05 -7.42
N TYR A 191 20.30 13.40 -8.68
CA TYR A 191 21.04 12.85 -9.78
C TYR A 191 21.31 13.85 -10.89
N TYR A 192 22.50 13.70 -11.47
CA TYR A 192 22.89 14.29 -12.73
C TYR A 192 22.48 13.36 -13.87
N HIS A 193 21.90 13.93 -14.94
CA HIS A 193 21.54 13.19 -16.14
C HIS A 193 21.85 14.04 -17.36
N ASP A 194 22.64 13.50 -18.30
CA ASP A 194 23.02 14.18 -19.55
C ASP A 194 23.39 13.15 -20.63
N CYS A 195 23.35 13.58 -21.87
CA CYS A 195 23.76 12.77 -23.02
C CYS A 195 25.15 13.20 -23.50
N TRP A 196 26.18 12.48 -23.09
CA TRP A 196 27.56 12.74 -23.47
C TRP A 196 27.82 12.26 -24.90
N PHE A 197 28.53 13.10 -25.65
CA PHE A 197 28.94 12.80 -27.06
C PHE A 197 27.73 12.47 -27.97
N LYS A 198 26.50 12.85 -27.61
CA LYS A 198 25.23 12.52 -28.30
C LYS A 198 24.91 11.03 -28.40
N ALA A 199 25.71 10.15 -27.81
CA ALA A 199 25.59 8.70 -27.90
C ALA A 199 25.51 7.99 -26.55
N LEU A 200 26.03 8.60 -25.47
CA LEU A 200 26.11 8.00 -24.15
C LEU A 200 25.19 8.77 -23.18
N ASP A 201 24.05 8.20 -22.84
CA ASP A 201 23.21 8.72 -21.75
C ASP A 201 23.84 8.33 -20.42
N VAL A 202 24.14 9.32 -19.59
CA VAL A 202 24.82 9.16 -18.29
C VAL A 202 23.89 9.65 -17.20
N GLN A 203 23.67 8.81 -16.19
CA GLN A 203 22.98 9.20 -14.98
C GLN A 203 23.83 8.81 -13.76
N ILE A 204 24.23 9.79 -12.96
CA ILE A 204 25.02 9.59 -11.74
C ILE A 204 24.25 10.23 -10.60
N GLY A 205 24.04 9.51 -9.52
CA GLY A 205 23.24 10.01 -8.42
C GLY A 205 23.52 9.39 -7.08
N VAL A 206 22.88 9.99 -6.09
CA VAL A 206 22.84 9.52 -4.70
C VAL A 206 21.38 9.43 -4.28
N ASP A 207 20.97 8.28 -3.81
CA ASP A 207 19.68 8.13 -3.16
C ASP A 207 19.85 7.93 -1.65
N MET A 208 18.87 8.45 -0.90
CA MET A 208 18.79 8.31 0.55
C MET A 208 17.40 7.85 0.94
N ARG A 209 17.33 6.87 1.83
CA ARG A 209 16.10 6.42 2.49
C ARG A 209 16.27 6.52 3.99
N PHE A 210 15.25 7.06 4.63
CA PHE A 210 15.20 7.18 6.08
C PHE A 210 13.77 6.90 6.56
N PHE A 211 13.65 6.24 7.69
CA PHE A 211 12.38 6.09 8.40
C PHE A 211 12.60 6.09 9.91
N THR A 212 11.63 6.62 10.63
CA THR A 212 11.64 6.67 12.10
C THR A 212 11.52 5.27 12.69
N LYS A 213 12.01 5.10 13.91
CA LYS A 213 11.91 3.83 14.64
C LYS A 213 10.47 3.36 14.80
N TYR A 214 10.26 2.08 14.58
CA TYR A 214 8.99 1.39 14.84
C TYR A 214 9.24 -0.09 15.08
N TYR A 215 8.28 -0.79 15.66
CA TYR A 215 8.32 -2.25 15.83
C TYR A 215 7.93 -2.92 14.52
N ALA A 216 8.90 -3.17 13.65
CA ALA A 216 8.63 -3.84 12.38
C ALA A 216 8.16 -5.28 12.61
N PRO A 217 7.12 -5.76 11.90
CA PRO A 217 6.73 -7.16 11.97
C PRO A 217 7.88 -8.07 11.55
N ILE A 218 8.05 -9.18 12.28
CA ILE A 218 9.08 -10.19 12.00
C ILE A 218 8.48 -11.32 11.17
N LEU A 219 9.21 -11.77 10.14
CA LEU A 219 8.83 -12.91 9.35
C LEU A 219 8.94 -14.20 10.19
N ASN A 220 7.84 -14.94 10.29
CA ASN A 220 7.85 -16.30 10.81
C ASN A 220 8.09 -17.28 9.66
N PRO A 221 9.27 -17.93 9.59
CA PRO A 221 9.63 -18.78 8.43
C PRO A 221 8.75 -20.02 8.28
N ALA A 222 8.23 -20.54 9.40
CA ALA A 222 7.39 -21.76 9.38
C ALA A 222 6.00 -21.50 8.79
N LEU A 223 5.53 -20.25 8.82
CA LEU A 223 4.23 -19.82 8.28
C LEU A 223 4.37 -19.04 6.99
N GLY A 224 5.54 -18.44 6.72
CA GLY A 224 5.72 -17.44 5.66
C GLY A 224 4.90 -16.18 5.90
N GLN A 225 4.55 -15.86 7.16
CA GLN A 225 3.74 -14.72 7.54
C GLN A 225 4.50 -13.75 8.45
N PHE A 226 4.18 -12.47 8.36
CA PHE A 226 4.72 -11.46 9.25
C PHE A 226 3.90 -11.38 10.53
N CYS A 227 4.57 -11.50 11.68
CA CYS A 227 3.99 -11.44 13.02
C CYS A 227 4.32 -10.11 13.67
N VAL A 228 3.36 -9.51 14.37
CA VAL A 228 3.61 -8.32 15.17
C VAL A 228 4.50 -8.67 16.35
N GLN A 229 5.36 -7.73 16.74
CA GLN A 229 6.30 -7.90 17.86
C GLN A 229 6.55 -6.54 18.53
N ASP A 230 6.98 -6.58 19.78
CA ASP A 230 7.28 -5.44 20.66
C ASP A 230 8.71 -5.49 21.23
N ILE A 231 9.56 -6.38 20.70
CA ILE A 231 10.89 -6.67 21.24
C ILE A 231 11.93 -5.75 20.60
N GLU A 232 11.94 -5.63 19.26
CA GLU A 232 12.99 -4.95 18.52
C GLU A 232 12.43 -3.85 17.62
N GLN A 233 13.00 -2.65 17.76
CA GLN A 233 12.70 -1.52 16.88
C GLN A 233 13.76 -1.38 15.79
N VAL A 234 13.31 -1.15 14.57
CA VAL A 234 14.18 -0.86 13.42
C VAL A 234 13.95 0.57 12.93
N GLY A 235 14.96 1.15 12.31
CA GLY A 235 14.89 2.50 11.73
C GLY A 235 15.76 3.52 12.44
N ASN A 236 15.52 4.80 12.13
CA ASN A 236 16.25 5.96 12.65
C ASN A 236 17.72 6.05 12.20
N TYR A 237 18.02 5.45 11.04
CA TYR A 237 19.30 5.61 10.36
C TYR A 237 19.06 5.80 8.85
N PRO A 238 19.84 6.65 8.18
CA PRO A 238 19.76 6.81 6.75
C PRO A 238 20.49 5.66 6.03
N VAL A 239 19.85 5.11 5.02
CA VAL A 239 20.48 4.20 4.05
C VAL A 239 20.75 5.00 2.79
N MET A 240 22.00 5.05 2.37
CA MET A 240 22.43 5.84 1.21
C MET A 240 23.11 4.93 0.18
N ASN A 241 22.78 5.16 -1.08
CA ASN A 241 23.44 4.49 -2.21
C ASN A 241 23.96 5.54 -3.17
N VAL A 242 25.13 5.28 -3.74
CA VAL A 242 25.69 6.02 -4.87
C VAL A 242 25.58 5.12 -6.08
N TYR A 243 25.10 5.64 -7.20
CA TYR A 243 24.91 4.85 -8.40
C TYR A 243 25.34 5.60 -9.67
N ALA A 244 25.68 4.85 -10.71
CA ALA A 244 25.94 5.35 -12.04
C ALA A 244 25.33 4.41 -13.08
N ASN A 245 24.50 4.95 -13.95
CA ASN A 245 23.87 4.24 -15.06
C ASN A 245 24.39 4.81 -16.37
N PHE A 246 24.75 3.93 -17.30
CA PHE A 246 25.23 4.30 -18.63
C PHE A 246 24.40 3.54 -19.67
N TYR A 247 23.84 4.27 -20.62
CA TYR A 247 23.12 3.70 -21.73
C TYR A 247 23.70 4.20 -23.05
N VAL A 248 24.16 3.29 -23.89
CA VAL A 248 24.70 3.60 -25.22
C VAL A 248 23.57 3.49 -26.23
N LYS A 249 23.27 4.60 -26.92
CA LYS A 249 22.33 4.57 -28.03
C LYS A 249 22.94 3.79 -29.18
N SER A 250 22.25 2.75 -29.62
CA SER A 250 22.58 2.05 -30.87
C SER A 250 22.47 3.04 -32.03
N LEU A 251 23.53 3.13 -32.83
CA LEU A 251 23.55 3.87 -34.08
C LEU A 251 22.77 3.13 -35.16
#